data_954ec1001f2eb0328a9be5dfc89812e7
#
_entry.id   954ec1001f2eb0328a9be5dfc89812e7
#
_cell.length_a   1.000
_cell.length_b   1.000
_cell.length_c   1.000
_cell.angle_alpha   90.00
_cell.angle_beta   90.00
_cell.angle_gamma   90.00
#
_symmetry.space_group_name_H-M   'P 1'
#
loop_
_entity.id
_entity.type
_entity.pdbx_description
1 polymer ?
#
loop_
_entity_poly.entity_id
_entity_poly.type
_entity_poly.pdbx_seq_one_letter_code
_entity_poly.pdbx_strand_id
1 'polypeptide(L)'
;MSAHTTSVSPFRQPRAVYAVAFACVVSFMGIGLVDPILPALADQLHASRAQVSLLFTSYLVVTAVAMLITGWVSSRIGAKRTLIVGLSLIVAFSLAAASSDTISQIVGFRAGWGLGNALFIATSLAVIVASSSGGFAGAIVLYETALGVGIAAGPLVGGLLGSISWRGPFFGVAALMAIALTATLVLLPPTPRPAHRSSIAAPILALKHRSLATMGLTGLFYNWGFFTLLAYSPFLMGLDVIQLGLVFCGWGVLVAIFAVFGAPRLQARFGTARTLYVNFVLLAVDLALIASFTTNRTVVIVAVIVAGMFLGINNTLVTQAVMMVSPVERPVASATYGFVRFIGGGIAPYAAGKLAERFTDSVPFWVGAAAMLVALAIFATGRSMIDAADARMAADAAGSGDAAEQRELEGAEGLESFGGGETAEESWEPARS
;
A
#
# COMPACT_ATOMS: atom_id res chain seq x y z
N MET A 1 21.72 -22.24 -29.61
CA MET A 1 22.16 -21.13 -28.73
C MET A 1 21.03 -20.86 -27.78
N SER A 2 21.08 -21.49 -26.60
CA SER A 2 20.08 -21.29 -25.54
C SER A 2 20.20 -19.88 -24.99
N ALA A 3 19.20 -19.04 -25.24
CA ALA A 3 19.09 -17.76 -24.60
C ALA A 3 18.76 -18.03 -23.12
N HIS A 4 19.79 -18.10 -22.28
CA HIS A 4 19.61 -17.96 -20.85
C HIS A 4 18.92 -16.60 -20.60
N THR A 5 17.62 -16.62 -20.34
CA THR A 5 16.93 -15.51 -19.71
C THR A 5 17.55 -15.36 -18.31
N THR A 6 18.63 -14.60 -18.24
CA THR A 6 19.19 -14.17 -16.96
C THR A 6 18.10 -13.45 -16.23
N SER A 7 17.55 -14.04 -15.19
CA SER A 7 16.64 -13.37 -14.26
C SER A 7 17.38 -12.19 -13.66
N VAL A 8 17.15 -11.00 -14.21
CA VAL A 8 17.75 -9.77 -13.68
C VAL A 8 17.22 -9.59 -12.26
N SER A 9 18.12 -9.55 -11.28
CA SER A 9 17.75 -9.35 -9.89
C SER A 9 16.81 -8.14 -9.76
N PRO A 10 15.69 -8.26 -9.03
CA PRO A 10 14.74 -7.15 -8.79
C PRO A 10 15.42 -5.89 -8.23
N PHE A 11 16.58 -6.06 -7.61
CA PHE A 11 17.38 -4.99 -7.01
C PHE A 11 18.47 -4.41 -7.93
N ARG A 12 18.60 -4.87 -9.18
CA ARG A 12 19.51 -4.22 -10.17
C ARG A 12 18.66 -3.41 -11.14
N GLN A 13 18.36 -2.17 -10.75
CA GLN A 13 17.45 -1.28 -11.48
C GLN A 13 18.17 0.00 -11.95
N PRO A 14 17.66 0.68 -12.98
CA PRO A 14 18.13 2.01 -13.38
C PRO A 14 18.02 3.03 -12.23
N ARG A 15 18.91 4.02 -12.21
CA ARG A 15 18.93 5.08 -11.18
C ARG A 15 17.59 5.82 -11.05
N ALA A 16 16.88 6.00 -12.16
CA ALA A 16 15.54 6.59 -12.18
C ALA A 16 14.52 5.80 -11.34
N VAL A 17 14.58 4.46 -11.39
CA VAL A 17 13.69 3.57 -10.63
C VAL A 17 13.96 3.68 -9.13
N TYR A 18 15.24 3.75 -8.73
CA TYR A 18 15.62 3.98 -7.32
C TYR A 18 15.16 5.34 -6.79
N ALA A 19 15.23 6.39 -7.61
CA ALA A 19 14.74 7.71 -7.21
C ALA A 19 13.24 7.68 -6.90
N VAL A 20 12.43 7.02 -7.74
CA VAL A 20 10.98 6.89 -7.51
C VAL A 20 10.69 5.92 -6.36
N ALA A 21 11.44 4.82 -6.23
CA ALA A 21 11.30 3.88 -5.11
C ALA A 21 11.63 4.55 -3.76
N PHE A 22 12.69 5.36 -3.70
CA PHE A 22 13.00 6.17 -2.51
C PHE A 22 11.86 7.13 -2.17
N ALA A 23 11.30 7.82 -3.17
CA ALA A 23 10.14 8.68 -2.98
C ALA A 23 8.92 7.89 -2.46
N CYS A 24 8.72 6.63 -2.90
CA CYS A 24 7.69 5.74 -2.36
C CYS A 24 7.94 5.42 -0.88
N VAL A 25 9.17 5.05 -0.48
CA VAL A 25 9.53 4.83 0.94
C VAL A 25 9.12 6.03 1.78
N VAL A 26 9.53 7.23 1.39
CA VAL A 26 9.24 8.46 2.15
C VAL A 26 7.75 8.79 2.15
N SER A 27 7.04 8.54 1.04
CA SER A 27 5.59 8.77 0.93
C SER A 27 4.80 7.86 1.89
N PHE A 28 5.12 6.57 1.92
CA PHE A 28 4.50 5.61 2.83
C PHE A 28 4.91 5.83 4.29
N MET A 29 6.16 6.24 4.53
CA MET A 29 6.64 6.67 5.84
C MET A 29 5.81 7.83 6.39
N GLY A 30 5.41 8.79 5.55
CA GLY A 30 4.59 9.95 5.91
C GLY A 30 3.19 9.62 6.43
N ILE A 31 2.69 8.39 6.24
CA ILE A 31 1.42 7.93 6.80
C ILE A 31 1.60 7.66 8.30
N GLY A 32 2.54 6.81 8.68
CA GLY A 32 2.76 6.38 10.07
C GLY A 32 3.63 7.33 10.92
N LEU A 33 4.23 8.33 10.31
CA LEU A 33 5.14 9.26 10.98
C LEU A 33 4.42 10.18 12.00
N VAL A 34 3.11 10.38 11.82
CA VAL A 34 2.30 11.25 12.68
C VAL A 34 1.78 10.49 13.91
N ASP A 35 1.65 9.16 13.84
CA ASP A 35 1.07 8.36 14.93
C ASP A 35 1.73 8.61 16.30
N PRO A 36 3.06 8.60 16.44
CA PRO A 36 3.73 8.78 17.72
C PRO A 36 3.59 10.20 18.30
N ILE A 37 3.37 11.21 17.46
CA ILE A 37 3.31 12.61 17.90
C ILE A 37 1.90 13.12 18.22
N LEU A 38 0.85 12.30 18.00
CA LEU A 38 -0.54 12.72 18.24
C LEU A 38 -0.80 13.23 19.67
N PRO A 39 -0.36 12.51 20.74
CA PRO A 39 -0.53 13.02 22.10
C PRO A 39 0.24 14.32 22.33
N ALA A 40 1.47 14.42 21.85
CA ALA A 40 2.29 15.63 21.99
C ALA A 40 1.67 16.84 21.28
N LEU A 41 1.06 16.63 20.10
CA LEU A 41 0.30 17.68 19.38
C LEU A 41 -0.93 18.13 20.17
N ALA A 42 -1.67 17.17 20.77
CA ALA A 42 -2.84 17.50 21.59
C ALA A 42 -2.45 18.39 22.78
N ASP A 43 -1.38 18.02 23.48
CA ASP A 43 -0.93 18.74 24.68
C ASP A 43 -0.34 20.11 24.33
N GLN A 44 0.57 20.19 23.35
CA GLN A 44 1.28 21.42 23.02
C GLN A 44 0.44 22.47 22.29
N LEU A 45 -0.55 22.04 21.50
CA LEU A 45 -1.46 22.93 20.78
C LEU A 45 -2.82 23.09 21.47
N HIS A 46 -2.97 22.56 22.70
CA HIS A 46 -4.21 22.58 23.48
C HIS A 46 -5.43 22.10 22.64
N ALA A 47 -5.23 21.07 21.86
CA ALA A 47 -6.23 20.54 20.94
C ALA A 47 -6.89 19.28 21.51
N SER A 48 -8.20 19.09 21.24
CA SER A 48 -8.88 17.86 21.61
C SER A 48 -8.37 16.67 20.78
N ARG A 49 -8.57 15.46 21.29
CA ARG A 49 -8.21 14.20 20.56
C ARG A 49 -8.90 14.13 19.18
N ALA A 50 -10.16 14.58 19.10
CA ALA A 50 -10.88 14.66 17.85
C ALA A 50 -10.25 15.68 16.87
N GLN A 51 -9.82 16.84 17.36
CA GLN A 51 -9.15 17.84 16.52
C GLN A 51 -7.82 17.34 15.97
N VAL A 52 -7.01 16.68 16.79
CA VAL A 52 -5.74 16.08 16.36
C VAL A 52 -5.98 14.94 15.35
N SER A 53 -7.01 14.13 15.56
CA SER A 53 -7.40 13.07 14.62
C SER A 53 -7.82 13.59 13.24
N LEU A 54 -8.19 14.88 13.12
CA LEU A 54 -8.44 15.53 11.81
C LEU A 54 -7.20 15.56 10.90
N LEU A 55 -5.99 15.38 11.44
CA LEU A 55 -4.77 15.26 10.64
C LEU A 55 -4.85 14.04 9.70
N PHE A 56 -5.41 12.92 10.18
CA PHE A 56 -5.67 11.75 9.34
C PHE A 56 -6.86 11.98 8.41
N THR A 57 -7.96 12.48 8.96
CA THR A 57 -9.19 12.71 8.22
C THR A 57 -8.96 13.60 7.01
N SER A 58 -8.35 14.78 7.20
CA SER A 58 -8.11 15.73 6.11
C SER A 58 -7.20 15.13 5.03
N TYR A 59 -6.12 14.46 5.44
CA TYR A 59 -5.18 13.81 4.55
C TYR A 59 -5.84 12.67 3.74
N LEU A 60 -6.52 11.74 4.41
CA LEU A 60 -7.09 10.55 3.78
C LEU A 60 -8.30 10.86 2.91
N VAL A 61 -9.20 11.74 3.36
CA VAL A 61 -10.38 12.14 2.58
C VAL A 61 -9.96 12.88 1.31
N VAL A 62 -9.02 13.82 1.40
CA VAL A 62 -8.53 14.52 0.22
C VAL A 62 -7.75 13.57 -0.69
N THR A 63 -6.92 12.67 -0.13
CA THR A 63 -6.26 11.63 -0.93
C THR A 63 -7.29 10.77 -1.67
N ALA A 64 -8.36 10.33 -1.00
CA ALA A 64 -9.42 9.52 -1.60
C ALA A 64 -10.06 10.23 -2.80
N VAL A 65 -10.52 11.46 -2.61
CA VAL A 65 -11.16 12.23 -3.67
C VAL A 65 -10.19 12.53 -4.82
N ALA A 66 -8.95 12.87 -4.50
CA ALA A 66 -7.92 13.14 -5.48
C ALA A 66 -7.53 11.91 -6.31
N MET A 67 -7.62 10.69 -5.75
CA MET A 67 -7.37 9.46 -6.52
C MET A 67 -8.32 9.31 -7.72
N LEU A 68 -9.57 9.80 -7.62
CA LEU A 68 -10.52 9.75 -8.72
C LEU A 68 -10.07 10.56 -9.94
N ILE A 69 -9.33 11.64 -9.72
CA ILE A 69 -8.87 12.54 -10.78
C ILE A 69 -7.43 12.28 -11.22
N THR A 70 -6.65 11.51 -10.47
CA THR A 70 -5.22 11.32 -10.75
C THR A 70 -4.97 10.68 -12.12
N GLY A 71 -5.73 9.64 -12.48
CA GLY A 71 -5.63 9.01 -13.80
C GLY A 71 -5.91 10.00 -14.94
N TRP A 72 -6.90 10.87 -14.79
CA TRP A 72 -7.23 11.93 -15.73
C TRP A 72 -6.09 12.96 -15.85
N VAL A 73 -5.52 13.42 -14.73
CA VAL A 73 -4.37 14.34 -14.72
C VAL A 73 -3.17 13.70 -15.41
N SER A 74 -2.80 12.47 -15.00
CA SER A 74 -1.64 11.75 -15.53
C SER A 74 -1.76 11.48 -17.03
N SER A 75 -2.96 11.18 -17.54
CA SER A 75 -3.18 10.99 -18.98
C SER A 75 -3.01 12.27 -19.81
N ARG A 76 -3.13 13.45 -19.21
CA ARG A 76 -3.02 14.76 -19.91
C ARG A 76 -1.62 15.34 -19.84
N ILE A 77 -1.01 15.39 -18.67
CA ILE A 77 0.31 16.02 -18.48
C ILE A 77 1.48 15.03 -18.50
N GLY A 78 1.18 13.72 -18.47
CA GLY A 78 2.15 12.63 -18.44
C GLY A 78 2.59 12.26 -17.02
N ALA A 79 3.05 11.01 -16.85
CA ALA A 79 3.37 10.44 -15.53
C ALA A 79 4.49 11.20 -14.81
N LYS A 80 5.61 11.51 -15.48
CA LYS A 80 6.72 12.26 -14.87
C LYS A 80 6.26 13.60 -14.30
N ARG A 81 5.48 14.39 -15.06
CA ARG A 81 4.99 15.69 -14.60
C ARG A 81 4.01 15.55 -13.43
N THR A 82 3.17 14.52 -13.45
CA THR A 82 2.23 14.23 -12.36
C THR A 82 2.99 13.89 -11.07
N LEU A 83 4.05 13.08 -11.15
CA LEU A 83 4.94 12.78 -10.02
C LEU A 83 5.59 14.06 -9.46
N ILE A 84 6.16 14.89 -10.35
CA ILE A 84 6.83 16.14 -9.94
C ILE A 84 5.84 17.08 -9.23
N VAL A 85 4.64 17.26 -9.77
CA VAL A 85 3.58 18.06 -9.13
C VAL A 85 3.20 17.47 -7.78
N GLY A 86 2.98 16.14 -7.70
CA GLY A 86 2.68 15.45 -6.46
C GLY A 86 3.77 15.66 -5.38
N LEU A 87 5.03 15.42 -5.73
CA LEU A 87 6.17 15.61 -4.83
C LEU A 87 6.33 17.08 -4.40
N SER A 88 6.16 18.03 -5.33
CA SER A 88 6.24 19.47 -5.02
C SER A 88 5.15 19.90 -4.02
N LEU A 89 3.92 19.40 -4.18
CA LEU A 89 2.83 19.64 -3.25
C LEU A 89 3.15 19.04 -1.87
N ILE A 90 3.67 17.81 -1.80
CA ILE A 90 4.05 17.18 -0.54
C ILE A 90 5.11 18.03 0.17
N VAL A 91 6.18 18.46 -0.52
CA VAL A 91 7.23 19.31 0.05
C VAL A 91 6.65 20.63 0.57
N ALA A 92 5.88 21.34 -0.25
CA ALA A 92 5.33 22.64 0.12
C ALA A 92 4.39 22.55 1.34
N PHE A 93 3.47 21.59 1.33
CA PHE A 93 2.47 21.44 2.39
C PHE A 93 3.05 20.81 3.66
N SER A 94 4.08 19.95 3.59
CA SER A 94 4.76 19.47 4.79
C SER A 94 5.60 20.56 5.45
N LEU A 95 6.27 21.43 4.68
CA LEU A 95 6.93 22.62 5.20
C LEU A 95 5.94 23.59 5.85
N ALA A 96 4.81 23.86 5.20
CA ALA A 96 3.78 24.72 5.75
C ALA A 96 3.20 24.16 7.06
N ALA A 97 2.96 22.84 7.13
CA ALA A 97 2.52 22.16 8.35
C ALA A 97 3.56 22.26 9.48
N ALA A 98 4.85 22.08 9.16
CA ALA A 98 5.95 22.22 10.12
C ALA A 98 6.08 23.65 10.68
N SER A 99 5.71 24.67 9.89
CA SER A 99 5.79 26.08 10.23
C SER A 99 4.51 26.64 10.85
N SER A 100 3.51 25.79 11.12
CA SER A 100 2.21 26.18 11.66
C SER A 100 2.25 26.33 13.18
N ASP A 101 1.37 27.17 13.71
CA ASP A 101 1.21 27.40 15.15
C ASP A 101 -0.16 26.93 15.69
N THR A 102 -1.06 26.51 14.82
CA THR A 102 -2.40 26.04 15.20
C THR A 102 -2.74 24.70 14.56
N ILE A 103 -3.52 23.89 15.27
CA ILE A 103 -3.98 22.60 14.79
C ILE A 103 -4.79 22.72 13.47
N SER A 104 -5.59 23.79 13.33
CA SER A 104 -6.40 24.03 12.14
C SER A 104 -5.55 24.28 10.89
N GLN A 105 -4.43 25.00 11.02
CA GLN A 105 -3.48 25.20 9.92
C GLN A 105 -2.85 23.87 9.50
N ILE A 106 -2.38 23.07 10.48
CA ILE A 106 -1.78 21.76 10.22
C ILE A 106 -2.77 20.86 9.50
N VAL A 107 -4.03 20.80 9.96
CA VAL A 107 -5.11 20.03 9.31
C VAL A 107 -5.33 20.46 7.86
N GLY A 108 -5.37 21.80 7.61
CA GLY A 108 -5.51 22.34 6.26
C GLY A 108 -4.33 21.96 5.34
N PHE A 109 -3.10 22.10 5.85
CA PHE A 109 -1.91 21.72 5.06
C PHE A 109 -1.77 20.21 4.86
N ARG A 110 -2.23 19.39 5.80
CA ARG A 110 -2.32 17.93 5.63
C ARG A 110 -3.29 17.56 4.49
N ALA A 111 -4.38 18.32 4.29
CA ALA A 111 -5.26 18.13 3.14
C ALA A 111 -4.53 18.37 1.81
N GLY A 112 -3.75 19.46 1.70
CA GLY A 112 -2.92 19.74 0.53
C GLY A 112 -1.82 18.70 0.30
N TRP A 113 -1.21 18.19 1.39
CA TRP A 113 -0.29 17.06 1.30
C TRP A 113 -0.99 15.80 0.76
N GLY A 114 -2.22 15.50 1.23
CA GLY A 114 -3.03 14.37 0.72
C GLY A 114 -3.29 14.44 -0.79
N LEU A 115 -3.53 15.64 -1.33
CA LEU A 115 -3.63 15.85 -2.78
C LEU A 115 -2.32 15.48 -3.51
N GLY A 116 -1.18 15.97 -3.01
CA GLY A 116 0.14 15.61 -3.56
C GLY A 116 0.40 14.11 -3.50
N ASN A 117 0.04 13.48 -2.39
CA ASN A 117 0.21 12.04 -2.17
C ASN A 117 -0.63 11.19 -3.14
N ALA A 118 -1.88 11.57 -3.41
CA ALA A 118 -2.71 10.88 -4.39
C ALA A 118 -2.11 10.92 -5.80
N LEU A 119 -1.64 12.10 -6.23
CA LEU A 119 -0.97 12.27 -7.53
C LEU A 119 0.31 11.43 -7.62
N PHE A 120 1.07 11.34 -6.52
CA PHE A 120 2.30 10.59 -6.46
C PHE A 120 2.06 9.07 -6.45
N ILE A 121 1.32 8.54 -5.47
CA ILE A 121 1.13 7.08 -5.27
C ILE A 121 0.52 6.43 -6.51
N ALA A 122 -0.54 7.02 -7.08
CA ALA A 122 -1.23 6.42 -8.22
C ALA A 122 -0.37 6.38 -9.50
N THR A 123 0.65 7.24 -9.62
CA THR A 123 1.54 7.27 -10.79
C THR A 123 2.89 6.58 -10.57
N SER A 124 3.36 6.48 -9.33
CA SER A 124 4.68 5.93 -9.00
C SER A 124 4.85 4.48 -9.45
N LEU A 125 3.86 3.61 -9.18
CA LEU A 125 3.91 2.21 -9.63
C LEU A 125 4.01 2.11 -11.16
N ALA A 126 3.21 2.88 -11.89
CA ALA A 126 3.23 2.88 -13.35
C ALA A 126 4.60 3.31 -13.90
N VAL A 127 5.24 4.30 -13.27
CA VAL A 127 6.58 4.76 -13.66
C VAL A 127 7.65 3.74 -13.32
N ILE A 128 7.59 3.10 -12.15
CA ILE A 128 8.51 2.03 -11.77
C ILE A 128 8.41 0.87 -12.77
N VAL A 129 7.19 0.43 -13.11
CA VAL A 129 6.96 -0.62 -14.11
C VAL A 129 7.52 -0.25 -15.48
N ALA A 130 7.25 0.96 -15.97
CA ALA A 130 7.69 1.43 -17.28
C ALA A 130 9.21 1.64 -17.39
N SER A 131 9.90 1.88 -16.27
CA SER A 131 11.33 2.19 -16.23
C SER A 131 12.20 1.05 -15.69
N SER A 132 11.58 -0.07 -15.24
CA SER A 132 12.29 -1.22 -14.64
C SER A 132 12.94 -2.09 -15.70
N SER A 133 14.18 -2.53 -15.42
CA SER A 133 14.90 -3.53 -16.23
C SER A 133 14.55 -4.98 -15.86
N GLY A 134 13.94 -5.21 -14.69
CA GLY A 134 13.54 -6.53 -14.18
C GLY A 134 12.13 -7.00 -14.58
N GLY A 135 11.50 -6.32 -15.55
CA GLY A 135 10.13 -6.62 -15.98
C GLY A 135 9.07 -6.24 -14.92
N PHE A 136 7.83 -6.62 -15.20
CA PHE A 136 6.67 -6.27 -14.37
C PHE A 136 6.76 -6.84 -12.95
N ALA A 137 7.16 -8.10 -12.79
CA ALA A 137 7.26 -8.75 -11.49
C ALA A 137 8.34 -8.10 -10.59
N GLY A 138 9.52 -7.79 -11.14
CA GLY A 138 10.58 -7.11 -10.40
C GLY A 138 10.19 -5.69 -9.96
N ALA A 139 9.43 -4.98 -10.79
CA ALA A 139 8.91 -3.65 -10.47
C ALA A 139 7.92 -3.68 -9.29
N ILE A 140 7.03 -4.66 -9.25
CA ILE A 140 6.07 -4.86 -8.16
C ILE A 140 6.82 -5.18 -6.86
N VAL A 141 7.77 -6.11 -6.87
CA VAL A 141 8.57 -6.48 -5.69
C VAL A 141 9.27 -5.24 -5.11
N LEU A 142 9.86 -4.40 -5.96
CA LEU A 142 10.52 -3.17 -5.51
C LEU A 142 9.53 -2.17 -4.89
N TYR A 143 8.36 -1.99 -5.51
CA TYR A 143 7.32 -1.11 -5.00
C TYR A 143 6.77 -1.58 -3.66
N GLU A 144 6.46 -2.87 -3.52
CA GLU A 144 5.98 -3.47 -2.26
C GLU A 144 7.05 -3.42 -1.16
N THR A 145 8.33 -3.61 -1.53
CA THR A 145 9.46 -3.44 -0.61
C THR A 145 9.53 -1.99 -0.11
N ALA A 146 9.40 -1.02 -1.00
CA ALA A 146 9.40 0.41 -0.64
C ALA A 146 8.21 0.74 0.30
N LEU A 147 7.03 0.18 0.03
CA LEU A 147 5.85 0.31 0.88
C LEU A 147 6.11 -0.28 2.27
N GLY A 148 6.59 -1.52 2.35
CA GLY A 148 6.88 -2.20 3.62
C GLY A 148 7.92 -1.46 4.47
N VAL A 149 9.03 -1.04 3.85
CA VAL A 149 10.08 -0.26 4.52
C VAL A 149 9.53 1.09 5.00
N GLY A 150 8.75 1.78 4.17
CA GLY A 150 8.15 3.06 4.53
C GLY A 150 7.22 2.95 5.74
N ILE A 151 6.30 1.99 5.73
CA ILE A 151 5.36 1.75 6.83
C ILE A 151 6.08 1.40 8.13
N ALA A 152 7.11 0.55 8.06
CA ALA A 152 7.86 0.14 9.26
C ALA A 152 8.75 1.27 9.82
N ALA A 153 9.41 2.05 8.94
CA ALA A 153 10.30 3.13 9.35
C ALA A 153 9.56 4.39 9.79
N GLY A 154 8.34 4.62 9.29
CA GLY A 154 7.56 5.83 9.55
C GLY A 154 7.43 6.18 11.02
N PRO A 155 6.85 5.31 11.84
CA PRO A 155 6.66 5.57 13.25
C PRO A 155 7.96 5.75 14.03
N LEU A 156 9.01 5.00 13.66
CA LEU A 156 10.32 5.13 14.31
C LEU A 156 10.95 6.50 14.03
N VAL A 157 10.98 6.92 12.77
CA VAL A 157 11.48 8.24 12.36
C VAL A 157 10.61 9.35 12.97
N GLY A 158 9.28 9.13 13.00
CA GLY A 158 8.32 10.01 13.64
C GLY A 158 8.58 10.17 15.14
N GLY A 159 8.85 9.07 15.84
CA GLY A 159 9.23 9.06 17.26
C GLY A 159 10.54 9.81 17.51
N LEU A 160 11.58 9.49 16.76
CA LEU A 160 12.91 10.12 16.90
C LEU A 160 12.89 11.63 16.61
N LEU A 161 12.31 12.05 15.50
CA LEU A 161 12.21 13.47 15.16
C LEU A 161 11.20 14.20 16.06
N GLY A 162 10.14 13.52 16.45
CA GLY A 162 9.09 14.03 17.33
C GLY A 162 9.56 14.26 18.76
N SER A 163 10.57 13.51 19.23
CA SER A 163 11.18 13.73 20.56
C SER A 163 11.96 15.03 20.65
N ILE A 164 12.47 15.53 19.52
CA ILE A 164 13.14 16.84 19.46
C ILE A 164 12.08 17.96 19.42
N SER A 165 11.10 17.81 18.54
CA SER A 165 9.97 18.72 18.39
C SER A 165 8.86 18.02 17.62
N TRP A 166 7.59 18.28 17.96
CA TRP A 166 6.45 17.80 17.18
C TRP A 166 6.48 18.28 15.70
N ARG A 167 7.21 19.36 15.42
CA ARG A 167 7.46 19.86 14.06
C ARG A 167 8.48 19.01 13.30
N GLY A 168 9.36 18.33 14.02
CA GLY A 168 10.47 17.55 13.45
C GLY A 168 10.05 16.57 12.37
N PRO A 169 9.04 15.72 12.59
CA PRO A 169 8.52 14.80 11.59
C PRO A 169 8.10 15.46 10.26
N PHE A 170 7.43 16.61 10.34
CA PHE A 170 6.99 17.35 9.15
C PHE A 170 8.18 17.95 8.37
N PHE A 171 9.17 18.53 9.06
CA PHE A 171 10.42 18.99 8.44
C PHE A 171 11.21 17.81 7.85
N GLY A 172 11.26 16.68 8.54
CA GLY A 172 11.94 15.47 8.06
C GLY A 172 11.36 14.98 6.73
N VAL A 173 10.03 14.88 6.63
CA VAL A 173 9.36 14.52 5.37
C VAL A 173 9.62 15.56 4.29
N ALA A 174 9.53 16.84 4.61
CA ALA A 174 9.81 17.90 3.63
C ALA A 174 11.22 17.79 3.05
N ALA A 175 12.24 17.58 3.89
CA ALA A 175 13.62 17.43 3.46
C ALA A 175 13.82 16.16 2.59
N LEU A 176 13.34 15.01 3.05
CA LEU A 176 13.47 13.75 2.30
C LEU A 176 12.70 13.79 0.98
N MET A 177 11.51 14.40 0.95
CA MET A 177 10.73 14.55 -0.28
C MET A 177 11.36 15.58 -1.24
N ALA A 178 12.02 16.62 -0.73
CA ALA A 178 12.79 17.55 -1.57
C ALA A 178 13.98 16.84 -2.25
N ILE A 179 14.66 15.94 -1.54
CA ILE A 179 15.70 15.08 -2.10
C ILE A 179 15.09 14.16 -3.18
N ALA A 180 13.96 13.51 -2.88
CA ALA A 180 13.26 12.64 -3.82
C ALA A 180 12.78 13.40 -5.06
N LEU A 181 12.27 14.62 -4.90
CA LEU A 181 11.86 15.52 -5.98
C LEU A 181 13.05 15.86 -6.88
N THR A 182 14.17 16.27 -6.29
CA THR A 182 15.41 16.60 -7.02
C THR A 182 15.93 15.38 -7.78
N ALA A 183 15.98 14.21 -7.12
CA ALA A 183 16.39 12.97 -7.78
C ALA A 183 15.45 12.58 -8.94
N THR A 184 14.13 12.75 -8.77
CA THR A 184 13.13 12.47 -9.82
C THR A 184 13.28 13.44 -11.00
N LEU A 185 13.50 14.72 -10.73
CA LEU A 185 13.72 15.74 -11.78
C LEU A 185 14.93 15.40 -12.65
N VAL A 186 16.06 15.03 -12.01
CA VAL A 186 17.34 14.81 -12.68
C VAL A 186 17.42 13.42 -13.33
N LEU A 187 16.99 12.37 -12.63
CA LEU A 187 17.25 10.98 -13.04
C LEU A 187 16.12 10.36 -13.87
N LEU A 188 14.87 10.83 -13.73
CA LEU A 188 13.75 10.24 -14.47
C LEU A 188 13.66 10.85 -15.87
N PRO A 189 13.79 10.05 -16.95
CA PRO A 189 13.60 10.54 -18.30
C PRO A 189 12.13 10.94 -18.56
N PRO A 190 11.84 11.75 -19.58
CA PRO A 190 10.47 12.03 -20.00
C PRO A 190 9.73 10.73 -20.31
N THR A 191 8.57 10.55 -19.69
CA THR A 191 7.73 9.38 -19.95
C THR A 191 6.75 9.67 -21.08
N PRO A 192 6.53 8.74 -22.04
CA PRO A 192 5.51 8.89 -23.06
C PRO A 192 4.13 9.13 -22.44
N ARG A 193 3.32 9.95 -23.11
CA ARG A 193 1.92 10.13 -22.70
C ARG A 193 1.13 8.87 -23.06
N PRO A 194 0.20 8.41 -22.20
CA PRO A 194 -0.67 7.30 -22.53
C PRO A 194 -1.46 7.59 -23.83
N ALA A 195 -1.61 6.59 -24.68
CA ALA A 195 -2.36 6.70 -25.93
C ALA A 195 -3.85 6.98 -25.68
N HIS A 196 -4.40 6.47 -24.59
CA HIS A 196 -5.80 6.62 -24.21
C HIS A 196 -5.95 7.63 -23.07
N ARG A 197 -6.92 8.56 -23.23
CA ARG A 197 -7.25 9.53 -22.20
C ARG A 197 -8.23 8.93 -21.21
N SER A 198 -7.86 8.88 -19.93
CA SER A 198 -8.74 8.43 -18.85
C SER A 198 -9.89 9.42 -18.63
N SER A 199 -11.10 8.91 -18.39
CA SER A 199 -12.26 9.69 -18.00
C SER A 199 -12.29 9.92 -16.50
N ILE A 200 -12.67 11.11 -16.05
CA ILE A 200 -12.89 11.42 -14.63
C ILE A 200 -14.03 10.57 -14.04
N ALA A 201 -15.04 10.27 -14.85
CA ALA A 201 -16.20 9.51 -14.40
C ALA A 201 -15.94 7.99 -14.31
N ALA A 202 -14.87 7.48 -14.95
CA ALA A 202 -14.61 6.04 -15.02
C ALA A 202 -14.54 5.35 -13.64
N PRO A 203 -13.83 5.88 -12.62
CA PRO A 203 -13.79 5.25 -11.30
C PRO A 203 -15.15 5.26 -10.59
N ILE A 204 -15.95 6.32 -10.75
CA ILE A 204 -17.29 6.41 -10.13
C ILE A 204 -18.26 5.45 -10.84
N LEU A 205 -18.21 5.38 -12.17
CA LEU A 205 -19.04 4.46 -12.94
C LEU A 205 -18.69 2.99 -12.66
N ALA A 206 -17.44 2.72 -12.35
CA ALA A 206 -16.99 1.37 -12.00
C ALA A 206 -17.66 0.83 -10.71
N LEU A 207 -18.13 1.69 -9.81
CA LEU A 207 -18.91 1.29 -8.63
C LEU A 207 -20.28 0.66 -8.98
N LYS A 208 -20.77 0.80 -10.20
CA LYS A 208 -21.98 0.10 -10.66
C LYS A 208 -21.76 -1.42 -10.78
N HIS A 209 -20.52 -1.85 -10.91
CA HIS A 209 -20.20 -3.28 -10.94
C HIS A 209 -20.25 -3.86 -9.51
N ARG A 210 -21.07 -4.87 -9.31
CA ARG A 210 -21.31 -5.51 -8.01
C ARG A 210 -20.00 -5.95 -7.35
N SER A 211 -19.03 -6.48 -8.12
CA SER A 211 -17.74 -6.94 -7.59
C SER A 211 -16.94 -5.79 -6.96
N LEU A 212 -16.80 -4.67 -7.67
CA LEU A 212 -16.07 -3.50 -7.16
C LEU A 212 -16.82 -2.79 -6.02
N ALA A 213 -18.15 -2.74 -6.06
CA ALA A 213 -18.95 -2.20 -4.97
C ALA A 213 -18.80 -3.04 -3.69
N THR A 214 -18.89 -4.37 -3.79
CA THR A 214 -18.71 -5.29 -2.66
C THR A 214 -17.31 -5.16 -2.07
N MET A 215 -16.27 -5.21 -2.90
CA MET A 215 -14.89 -5.09 -2.42
C MET A 215 -14.58 -3.69 -1.89
N GLY A 216 -15.12 -2.64 -2.51
CA GLY A 216 -14.99 -1.26 -2.05
C GLY A 216 -15.61 -1.06 -0.67
N LEU A 217 -16.84 -1.51 -0.47
CA LEU A 217 -17.52 -1.43 0.83
C LEU A 217 -16.83 -2.28 1.90
N THR A 218 -16.38 -3.48 1.56
CA THR A 218 -15.51 -4.27 2.46
C THR A 218 -14.28 -3.46 2.86
N GLY A 219 -13.61 -2.83 1.88
CA GLY A 219 -12.47 -1.95 2.10
C GLY A 219 -12.78 -0.75 2.99
N LEU A 220 -13.95 -0.13 2.83
CA LEU A 220 -14.41 0.99 3.64
C LEU A 220 -14.49 0.61 5.12
N PHE A 221 -15.19 -0.47 5.43
CA PHE A 221 -15.45 -0.87 6.81
C PHE A 221 -14.20 -1.45 7.50
N TYR A 222 -13.36 -2.21 6.81
CA TYR A 222 -12.13 -2.67 7.44
C TYR A 222 -11.14 -1.52 7.67
N ASN A 223 -11.07 -0.54 6.76
CA ASN A 223 -10.25 0.65 6.98
C ASN A 223 -10.79 1.53 8.12
N TRP A 224 -12.10 1.52 8.35
CA TRP A 224 -12.66 2.18 9.53
C TRP A 224 -12.04 1.65 10.83
N GLY A 225 -12.07 0.33 11.06
CA GLY A 225 -11.44 -0.28 12.24
C GLY A 225 -9.93 -0.05 12.29
N PHE A 226 -9.24 -0.21 11.16
CA PHE A 226 -7.81 0.01 11.04
C PHE A 226 -7.38 1.42 11.45
N PHE A 227 -7.98 2.45 10.87
CA PHE A 227 -7.61 3.83 11.18
C PHE A 227 -8.14 4.30 12.54
N THR A 228 -9.18 3.68 13.09
CA THR A 228 -9.57 3.85 14.50
C THR A 228 -8.43 3.38 15.41
N LEU A 229 -7.86 2.20 15.16
CA LEU A 229 -6.73 1.66 15.91
C LEU A 229 -5.53 2.61 15.83
N LEU A 230 -5.07 2.97 14.63
CA LEU A 230 -3.90 3.81 14.46
C LEU A 230 -4.04 5.19 15.11
N ALA A 231 -5.17 5.86 14.88
CA ALA A 231 -5.34 7.25 15.29
C ALA A 231 -5.71 7.42 16.77
N TYR A 232 -6.29 6.40 17.40
CA TYR A 232 -6.80 6.56 18.77
C TYR A 232 -6.00 5.79 19.82
N SER A 233 -5.39 4.63 19.49
CA SER A 233 -4.63 3.83 20.46
C SER A 233 -3.44 4.56 21.10
N PRO A 234 -2.73 5.53 20.46
CA PRO A 234 -1.64 6.27 21.09
C PRO A 234 -2.05 6.98 22.39
N PHE A 235 -3.29 7.46 22.44
CA PHE A 235 -3.82 8.16 23.63
C PHE A 235 -4.06 7.24 24.84
N LEU A 236 -4.20 5.92 24.62
CA LEU A 236 -4.43 4.94 25.68
C LEU A 236 -3.15 4.39 26.29
N MET A 237 -2.03 4.49 25.58
CA MET A 237 -0.78 3.86 25.98
C MET A 237 -0.04 4.64 27.05
N GLY A 238 -0.22 5.96 27.15
CA GLY A 238 0.48 6.83 28.10
C GLY A 238 2.01 6.70 28.00
N LEU A 239 2.52 6.51 26.76
CA LEU A 239 3.93 6.37 26.40
C LEU A 239 4.49 7.69 25.93
N ASP A 240 5.80 7.88 26.07
CA ASP A 240 6.48 8.98 25.40
C ASP A 240 6.57 8.76 23.86
N VAL A 241 6.96 9.79 23.14
CA VAL A 241 6.97 9.80 21.67
C VAL A 241 7.89 8.73 21.08
N ILE A 242 9.05 8.47 21.74
CA ILE A 242 9.99 7.44 21.28
C ILE A 242 9.40 6.03 21.49
N GLN A 243 8.83 5.79 22.67
CA GLN A 243 8.20 4.53 23.01
C GLN A 243 7.01 4.24 22.09
N LEU A 244 6.18 5.23 21.77
CA LEU A 244 5.12 5.12 20.76
C LEU A 244 5.70 4.78 19.39
N GLY A 245 6.77 5.45 18.98
CA GLY A 245 7.50 5.16 17.76
C GLY A 245 7.96 3.69 17.68
N LEU A 246 8.47 3.13 18.77
CA LEU A 246 8.89 1.73 18.85
C LEU A 246 7.71 0.75 18.76
N VAL A 247 6.59 1.03 19.43
CA VAL A 247 5.38 0.20 19.35
C VAL A 247 4.86 0.15 17.90
N PHE A 248 4.71 1.30 17.25
CA PHE A 248 4.24 1.36 15.87
C PHE A 248 5.29 0.88 14.84
N CYS A 249 6.59 0.94 15.17
CA CYS A 249 7.61 0.28 14.39
C CYS A 249 7.43 -1.25 14.44
N GLY A 250 7.23 -1.81 15.63
CA GLY A 250 6.91 -3.24 15.82
C GLY A 250 5.66 -3.66 15.04
N TRP A 251 4.58 -2.86 15.11
CA TRP A 251 3.40 -3.02 14.30
C TRP A 251 3.72 -3.01 12.79
N GLY A 252 4.47 -2.00 12.31
CA GLY A 252 4.84 -1.88 10.89
C GLY A 252 5.71 -3.03 10.37
N VAL A 253 6.63 -3.52 11.21
CA VAL A 253 7.44 -4.71 10.89
C VAL A 253 6.56 -5.94 10.71
N LEU A 254 5.57 -6.16 11.59
CA LEU A 254 4.62 -7.27 11.42
C LEU A 254 3.73 -7.08 10.19
N VAL A 255 3.28 -5.86 9.88
CA VAL A 255 2.59 -5.56 8.61
C VAL A 255 3.45 -6.02 7.43
N ALA A 256 4.72 -5.61 7.36
CA ALA A 256 5.60 -5.92 6.26
C ALA A 256 5.87 -7.44 6.14
N ILE A 257 6.19 -8.11 7.25
CA ILE A 257 6.45 -9.56 7.26
C ILE A 257 5.23 -10.34 6.78
N PHE A 258 4.05 -10.04 7.33
CA PHE A 258 2.85 -10.79 7.01
C PHE A 258 2.23 -10.41 5.67
N ALA A 259 2.45 -9.19 5.16
CA ALA A 259 2.09 -8.82 3.79
C ALA A 259 2.90 -9.62 2.76
N VAL A 260 4.22 -9.74 2.96
CA VAL A 260 5.13 -10.35 1.99
C VAL A 260 5.18 -11.87 2.12
N PHE A 261 5.25 -12.39 3.33
CA PHE A 261 5.48 -13.82 3.59
C PHE A 261 4.24 -14.54 4.11
N GLY A 262 3.46 -13.90 4.98
CA GLY A 262 2.29 -14.52 5.61
C GLY A 262 1.12 -14.67 4.63
N ALA A 263 0.72 -13.59 3.99
CA ALA A 263 -0.43 -13.56 3.10
C ALA A 263 -0.33 -14.58 1.94
N PRO A 264 0.78 -14.67 1.17
CA PRO A 264 0.89 -15.64 0.10
C PRO A 264 0.86 -17.10 0.57
N ARG A 265 1.50 -17.40 1.72
CA ARG A 265 1.49 -18.78 2.28
C ARG A 265 0.10 -19.19 2.76
N LEU A 266 -0.61 -18.29 3.42
CA LEU A 266 -1.98 -18.56 3.88
C LEU A 266 -2.95 -18.68 2.70
N GLN A 267 -2.79 -17.84 1.70
CA GLN A 267 -3.56 -17.91 0.45
C GLN A 267 -3.35 -19.25 -0.27
N ALA A 268 -2.10 -19.68 -0.44
CA ALA A 268 -1.76 -20.94 -1.09
C ALA A 268 -2.34 -22.16 -0.33
N ARG A 269 -2.38 -22.11 1.01
CA ARG A 269 -2.85 -23.24 1.83
C ARG A 269 -4.37 -23.27 2.01
N PHE A 270 -5.03 -22.14 2.15
CA PHE A 270 -6.44 -22.04 2.55
C PHE A 270 -7.33 -21.33 1.53
N GLY A 271 -6.75 -20.73 0.49
CA GLY A 271 -7.42 -19.85 -0.46
C GLY A 271 -7.67 -18.45 0.08
N THR A 272 -7.99 -17.51 -0.82
CA THR A 272 -8.18 -16.09 -0.51
C THR A 272 -9.38 -15.88 0.43
N ALA A 273 -10.53 -16.46 0.09
CA ALA A 273 -11.77 -16.22 0.81
C ALA A 273 -11.69 -16.68 2.28
N ARG A 274 -11.25 -17.93 2.53
CA ARG A 274 -11.14 -18.46 3.91
C ARG A 274 -10.15 -17.69 4.76
N THR A 275 -9.00 -17.32 4.18
CA THR A 275 -7.98 -16.54 4.89
C THR A 275 -8.54 -15.19 5.31
N LEU A 276 -9.27 -14.49 4.43
CA LEU A 276 -9.86 -13.20 4.74
C LEU A 276 -10.99 -13.32 5.78
N TYR A 277 -11.83 -14.36 5.73
CA TYR A 277 -12.86 -14.59 6.75
C TYR A 277 -12.27 -14.68 8.16
N VAL A 278 -11.27 -15.55 8.32
CA VAL A 278 -10.60 -15.73 9.61
C VAL A 278 -9.93 -14.43 10.04
N ASN A 279 -9.27 -13.75 9.11
CA ASN A 279 -8.55 -12.52 9.38
C ASN A 279 -9.47 -11.36 9.83
N PHE A 280 -10.66 -11.18 9.21
CA PHE A 280 -11.64 -10.19 9.67
C PHE A 280 -12.17 -10.50 11.08
N VAL A 281 -12.41 -11.78 11.39
CA VAL A 281 -12.82 -12.18 12.75
C VAL A 281 -11.71 -11.88 13.75
N LEU A 282 -10.45 -12.22 13.44
CA LEU A 282 -9.31 -11.96 14.33
C LEU A 282 -9.09 -10.47 14.56
N LEU A 283 -9.24 -9.63 13.53
CA LEU A 283 -9.20 -8.17 13.67
C LEU A 283 -10.37 -7.63 14.52
N ALA A 284 -11.58 -8.19 14.36
CA ALA A 284 -12.71 -7.80 15.19
C ALA A 284 -12.48 -8.18 16.67
N VAL A 285 -11.93 -9.38 16.92
CA VAL A 285 -11.57 -9.82 18.28
C VAL A 285 -10.47 -8.95 18.87
N ASP A 286 -9.44 -8.59 18.10
CA ASP A 286 -8.35 -7.73 18.54
C ASP A 286 -8.86 -6.33 18.95
N LEU A 287 -9.72 -5.72 18.14
CA LEU A 287 -10.36 -4.43 18.48
C LEU A 287 -11.29 -4.55 19.68
N ALA A 288 -12.06 -5.64 19.82
CA ALA A 288 -12.90 -5.91 20.98
C ALA A 288 -12.04 -6.14 22.25
N LEU A 289 -10.88 -6.75 22.13
CA LEU A 289 -9.93 -6.91 23.23
C LEU A 289 -9.42 -5.53 23.70
N ILE A 290 -8.99 -4.66 22.79
CA ILE A 290 -8.61 -3.28 23.13
C ILE A 290 -9.79 -2.56 23.82
N ALA A 291 -11.01 -2.66 23.25
CA ALA A 291 -12.20 -2.03 23.81
C ALA A 291 -12.51 -2.49 25.25
N SER A 292 -12.26 -3.78 25.54
CA SER A 292 -12.53 -4.36 26.85
C SER A 292 -11.46 -4.00 27.90
N PHE A 293 -10.24 -3.67 27.46
CA PHE A 293 -9.08 -3.45 28.33
C PHE A 293 -8.38 -2.09 28.07
N THR A 294 -9.14 -1.04 27.77
CA THR A 294 -8.59 0.31 27.47
C THR A 294 -7.69 0.89 28.58
N THR A 295 -7.90 0.47 29.83
CA THR A 295 -7.10 0.89 30.99
C THR A 295 -5.85 0.05 31.20
N ASN A 296 -5.75 -1.11 30.55
CA ASN A 296 -4.60 -2.00 30.64
C ASN A 296 -3.61 -1.71 29.50
N ARG A 297 -2.62 -0.86 29.81
CA ARG A 297 -1.59 -0.43 28.87
C ARG A 297 -0.90 -1.58 28.13
N THR A 298 -0.55 -2.65 28.83
CA THR A 298 0.15 -3.80 28.25
C THR A 298 -0.71 -4.52 27.23
N VAL A 299 -1.99 -4.73 27.53
CA VAL A 299 -2.93 -5.34 26.58
C VAL A 299 -3.07 -4.49 25.31
N VAL A 300 -3.24 -3.18 25.47
CA VAL A 300 -3.36 -2.26 24.32
C VAL A 300 -2.10 -2.29 23.45
N ILE A 301 -0.89 -2.23 24.06
CA ILE A 301 0.38 -2.28 23.31
C ILE A 301 0.52 -3.59 22.53
N VAL A 302 0.29 -4.72 23.18
CA VAL A 302 0.43 -6.04 22.54
C VAL A 302 -0.59 -6.22 21.42
N ALA A 303 -1.85 -5.85 21.65
CA ALA A 303 -2.90 -5.91 20.65
C ALA A 303 -2.57 -5.05 19.43
N VAL A 304 -2.12 -3.79 19.62
CA VAL A 304 -1.72 -2.92 18.50
C VAL A 304 -0.57 -3.53 17.70
N ILE A 305 0.45 -4.10 18.34
CA ILE A 305 1.55 -4.76 17.62
C ILE A 305 1.03 -5.97 16.82
N VAL A 306 0.21 -6.82 17.46
CA VAL A 306 -0.36 -8.03 16.84
C VAL A 306 -1.31 -7.68 15.68
N ALA A 307 -2.09 -6.60 15.80
CA ALA A 307 -2.92 -6.12 14.69
C ALA A 307 -2.13 -5.89 13.41
N GLY A 308 -0.84 -5.57 13.49
CA GLY A 308 0.05 -5.44 12.32
C GLY A 308 0.10 -6.71 11.47
N MET A 309 0.13 -7.88 12.10
CA MET A 309 0.08 -9.17 11.39
C MET A 309 -1.20 -9.30 10.56
N PHE A 310 -2.35 -9.06 11.19
CA PHE A 310 -3.65 -9.18 10.52
C PHE A 310 -3.82 -8.15 9.42
N LEU A 311 -3.33 -6.93 9.62
CA LEU A 311 -3.41 -5.86 8.64
C LEU A 311 -2.52 -6.10 7.43
N GLY A 312 -1.32 -6.68 7.64
CA GLY A 312 -0.47 -7.09 6.53
C GLY A 312 -1.15 -8.11 5.62
N ILE A 313 -1.74 -9.16 6.20
CA ILE A 313 -2.51 -10.17 5.46
C ILE A 313 -3.69 -9.50 4.72
N ASN A 314 -4.45 -8.66 5.43
CA ASN A 314 -5.66 -8.05 4.89
C ASN A 314 -5.37 -7.11 3.71
N ASN A 315 -4.39 -6.21 3.86
CA ASN A 315 -4.02 -5.27 2.80
C ASN A 315 -3.60 -5.99 1.52
N THR A 316 -2.79 -7.05 1.63
CA THR A 316 -2.33 -7.81 0.47
C THR A 316 -3.50 -8.56 -0.19
N LEU A 317 -4.24 -9.37 0.56
CA LEU A 317 -5.25 -10.25 -0.02
C LEU A 317 -6.48 -9.50 -0.54
N VAL A 318 -6.92 -8.43 0.17
CA VAL A 318 -8.06 -7.63 -0.33
C VAL A 318 -7.67 -6.86 -1.59
N THR A 319 -6.46 -6.30 -1.67
CA THR A 319 -6.01 -5.60 -2.87
C THR A 319 -5.89 -6.56 -4.06
N GLN A 320 -5.35 -7.76 -3.84
CA GLN A 320 -5.30 -8.80 -4.89
C GLN A 320 -6.70 -9.21 -5.33
N ALA A 321 -7.61 -9.48 -4.38
CA ALA A 321 -8.99 -9.85 -4.67
C ALA A 321 -9.71 -8.79 -5.51
N VAL A 322 -9.53 -7.49 -5.20
CA VAL A 322 -10.07 -6.39 -6.01
C VAL A 322 -9.60 -6.47 -7.45
N MET A 323 -8.30 -6.68 -7.66
CA MET A 323 -7.72 -6.74 -9.02
C MET A 323 -8.18 -7.98 -9.80
N MET A 324 -8.44 -9.11 -9.11
CA MET A 324 -8.91 -10.36 -9.71
C MET A 324 -10.37 -10.30 -10.15
N VAL A 325 -11.25 -9.73 -9.30
CA VAL A 325 -12.70 -9.70 -9.58
C VAL A 325 -13.13 -8.48 -10.41
N SER A 326 -12.21 -7.58 -10.74
CA SER A 326 -12.50 -6.33 -11.44
C SER A 326 -12.83 -6.57 -12.92
N PRO A 327 -13.99 -6.10 -13.42
CA PRO A 327 -14.34 -6.14 -14.83
C PRO A 327 -13.79 -4.94 -15.62
N VAL A 328 -13.08 -4.00 -14.96
CA VAL A 328 -12.53 -2.80 -15.58
C VAL A 328 -11.00 -2.81 -15.51
N GLU A 329 -10.35 -1.92 -16.25
CA GLU A 329 -8.90 -1.78 -16.26
C GLU A 329 -8.34 -1.55 -14.85
N ARG A 330 -7.18 -2.15 -14.55
CA ARG A 330 -6.52 -2.10 -13.23
C ARG A 330 -6.37 -0.69 -12.65
N PRO A 331 -5.99 0.36 -13.42
CA PRO A 331 -5.90 1.72 -12.89
C PRO A 331 -7.24 2.26 -12.40
N VAL A 332 -8.34 1.97 -13.13
CA VAL A 332 -9.69 2.38 -12.75
C VAL A 332 -10.16 1.62 -11.51
N ALA A 333 -9.94 0.30 -11.46
CA ALA A 333 -10.26 -0.53 -10.30
C ALA A 333 -9.52 -0.05 -9.04
N SER A 334 -8.22 0.23 -9.15
CA SER A 334 -7.39 0.73 -8.06
C SER A 334 -7.86 2.09 -7.54
N ALA A 335 -8.17 3.03 -8.44
CA ALA A 335 -8.70 4.35 -8.08
C ALA A 335 -10.06 4.26 -7.39
N THR A 336 -10.95 3.41 -7.93
CA THR A 336 -12.29 3.16 -7.35
C THR A 336 -12.20 2.57 -5.96
N TYR A 337 -11.41 1.52 -5.80
CA TYR A 337 -11.21 0.85 -4.51
C TYR A 337 -10.52 1.79 -3.51
N GLY A 338 -9.44 2.48 -3.94
CA GLY A 338 -8.72 3.44 -3.12
C GLY A 338 -9.61 4.56 -2.61
N PHE A 339 -10.47 5.12 -3.48
CA PHE A 339 -11.45 6.13 -3.09
C PHE A 339 -12.35 5.63 -1.96
N VAL A 340 -13.04 4.51 -2.15
CA VAL A 340 -14.03 4.01 -1.16
C VAL A 340 -13.36 3.64 0.16
N ARG A 341 -12.23 2.91 0.10
CA ARG A 341 -11.51 2.49 1.31
C ARG A 341 -10.96 3.66 2.12
N PHE A 342 -10.37 4.66 1.46
CA PHE A 342 -9.79 5.82 2.15
C PHE A 342 -10.85 6.79 2.67
N ILE A 343 -12.06 6.82 2.11
CA ILE A 343 -13.19 7.53 2.74
C ILE A 343 -13.51 6.92 4.10
N GLY A 344 -13.62 5.58 4.21
CA GLY A 344 -13.85 4.90 5.49
C GLY A 344 -12.73 5.18 6.49
N GLY A 345 -11.47 5.00 6.05
CA GLY A 345 -10.29 5.28 6.87
C GLY A 345 -10.12 6.76 7.24
N GLY A 346 -10.60 7.67 6.40
CA GLY A 346 -10.51 9.11 6.65
C GLY A 346 -11.54 9.62 7.67
N ILE A 347 -12.76 9.09 7.64
CA ILE A 347 -13.81 9.51 8.59
C ILE A 347 -13.57 8.91 9.99
N ALA A 348 -13.07 7.70 10.07
CA ALA A 348 -12.92 6.91 11.29
C ALA A 348 -12.11 7.61 12.40
N PRO A 349 -10.95 8.24 12.16
CA PRO A 349 -10.16 8.91 13.19
C PRO A 349 -10.93 10.03 13.92
N TYR A 350 -11.58 10.89 13.16
CA TYR A 350 -12.37 11.97 13.75
C TYR A 350 -13.59 11.44 14.50
N ALA A 351 -14.28 10.45 13.92
CA ALA A 351 -15.40 9.80 14.59
C ALA A 351 -14.98 9.12 15.89
N ALA A 352 -13.80 8.44 15.90
CA ALA A 352 -13.25 7.82 17.09
C ALA A 352 -13.00 8.84 18.19
N GLY A 353 -12.36 9.98 17.89
CA GLY A 353 -12.16 11.06 18.84
C GLY A 353 -13.48 11.59 19.41
N LYS A 354 -14.49 11.84 18.55
CA LYS A 354 -15.81 12.33 18.99
C LYS A 354 -16.58 11.32 19.83
N LEU A 355 -16.52 10.04 19.48
CA LEU A 355 -17.16 8.97 20.25
C LEU A 355 -16.53 8.86 21.65
N ALA A 356 -15.22 8.93 21.74
CA ALA A 356 -14.53 8.89 23.02
C ALA A 356 -14.82 10.13 23.90
N GLU A 357 -14.86 11.34 23.29
CA GLU A 357 -15.22 12.56 24.00
C GLU A 357 -16.65 12.52 24.56
N ARG A 358 -17.60 11.88 23.84
CA ARG A 358 -19.01 11.85 24.20
C ARG A 358 -19.37 10.70 25.15
N PHE A 359 -18.68 9.57 25.03
CA PHE A 359 -19.00 8.33 25.77
C PHE A 359 -17.79 7.88 26.61
N THR A 360 -17.03 6.91 26.11
CA THR A 360 -15.85 6.35 26.77
C THR A 360 -14.78 6.00 25.75
N ASP A 361 -13.53 5.85 26.20
CA ASP A 361 -12.39 5.45 25.37
C ASP A 361 -12.57 4.06 24.73
N SER A 362 -13.47 3.22 25.22
CA SER A 362 -13.76 1.90 24.67
C SER A 362 -14.69 1.92 23.45
N VAL A 363 -15.59 2.90 23.36
CA VAL A 363 -16.63 2.96 22.32
C VAL A 363 -16.04 3.02 20.90
N PRO A 364 -15.00 3.80 20.58
CA PRO A 364 -14.38 3.78 19.26
C PRO A 364 -13.95 2.39 18.80
N PHE A 365 -13.38 1.59 19.69
CA PHE A 365 -12.89 0.24 19.37
C PHE A 365 -14.04 -0.76 19.22
N TRP A 366 -15.12 -0.65 20.02
CA TRP A 366 -16.34 -1.43 19.80
C TRP A 366 -16.96 -1.13 18.44
N VAL A 367 -17.03 0.14 18.03
CA VAL A 367 -17.50 0.54 16.69
C VAL A 367 -16.55 0.00 15.61
N GLY A 368 -15.25 0.03 15.84
CA GLY A 368 -14.25 -0.56 14.95
C GLY A 368 -14.42 -2.08 14.79
N ALA A 369 -14.65 -2.80 15.90
CA ALA A 369 -14.93 -4.24 15.88
C ALA A 369 -16.23 -4.55 15.12
N ALA A 370 -17.29 -3.78 15.35
CA ALA A 370 -18.55 -3.90 14.61
C ALA A 370 -18.34 -3.63 13.11
N ALA A 371 -17.54 -2.62 12.74
CA ALA A 371 -17.20 -2.34 11.36
C ALA A 371 -16.48 -3.52 10.69
N MET A 372 -15.57 -4.22 11.40
CA MET A 372 -14.93 -5.45 10.89
C MET A 372 -15.93 -6.56 10.61
N LEU A 373 -16.93 -6.74 11.50
CA LEU A 373 -18.01 -7.73 11.28
C LEU A 373 -18.91 -7.34 10.11
N VAL A 374 -19.16 -6.05 9.91
CA VAL A 374 -19.87 -5.55 8.72
C VAL A 374 -19.05 -5.80 7.47
N ALA A 375 -17.74 -5.54 7.50
CA ALA A 375 -16.84 -5.87 6.39
C ALA A 375 -16.89 -7.37 6.05
N LEU A 376 -16.86 -8.23 7.06
CA LEU A 376 -17.02 -9.68 6.93
C LEU A 376 -18.33 -10.06 6.26
N ALA A 377 -19.46 -9.50 6.73
CA ALA A 377 -20.78 -9.78 6.18
C ALA A 377 -20.91 -9.35 4.71
N ILE A 378 -20.40 -8.15 4.37
CA ILE A 378 -20.37 -7.66 2.98
C ILE A 378 -19.49 -8.56 2.11
N PHE A 379 -18.29 -8.91 2.59
CA PHE A 379 -17.39 -9.79 1.89
C PHE A 379 -17.99 -11.16 1.62
N ALA A 380 -18.78 -11.69 2.56
CA ALA A 380 -19.51 -12.95 2.41
C ALA A 380 -20.47 -12.95 1.22
N THR A 381 -21.06 -11.81 0.87
CA THR A 381 -21.95 -11.70 -0.31
C THR A 381 -21.20 -11.82 -1.64
N GLY A 382 -19.89 -11.62 -1.62
CA GLY A 382 -18.98 -11.72 -2.78
C GLY A 382 -18.20 -13.02 -2.87
N ARG A 383 -18.38 -13.97 -1.96
CA ARG A 383 -17.59 -15.19 -1.87
C ARG A 383 -17.49 -15.96 -3.19
N SER A 384 -18.61 -16.19 -3.85
CA SER A 384 -18.63 -16.94 -5.12
C SER A 384 -17.81 -16.29 -6.23
N MET A 385 -17.71 -14.96 -6.24
CA MET A 385 -16.88 -14.22 -7.20
C MET A 385 -15.39 -14.42 -6.93
N ILE A 386 -14.99 -14.51 -5.67
CA ILE A 386 -13.61 -14.70 -5.25
C ILE A 386 -13.19 -16.15 -5.45
N ASP A 387 -14.02 -17.11 -5.05
CA ASP A 387 -13.75 -18.54 -5.27
C ASP A 387 -13.62 -18.86 -6.79
N ALA A 388 -14.43 -18.21 -7.64
CA ALA A 388 -14.34 -18.33 -9.09
C ALA A 388 -13.06 -17.66 -9.66
N ALA A 389 -12.60 -16.57 -9.07
CA ALA A 389 -11.36 -15.91 -9.45
C ALA A 389 -10.12 -16.71 -9.02
N ASP A 390 -10.12 -17.26 -7.80
CA ASP A 390 -9.07 -18.16 -7.32
C ASP A 390 -8.98 -19.42 -8.21
N ALA A 391 -10.11 -20.01 -8.61
CA ALA A 391 -10.14 -21.17 -9.50
C ALA A 391 -9.58 -20.87 -10.91
N ARG A 392 -9.85 -19.69 -11.47
CA ARG A 392 -9.28 -19.25 -12.75
C ARG A 392 -7.76 -19.10 -12.67
N MET A 393 -7.26 -18.46 -11.61
CA MET A 393 -5.81 -18.31 -11.43
C MET A 393 -5.10 -19.66 -11.28
N ALA A 394 -5.71 -20.60 -10.57
CA ALA A 394 -5.17 -21.95 -10.43
C ALA A 394 -5.13 -22.70 -11.79
N ALA A 395 -6.17 -22.53 -12.62
CA ALA A 395 -6.22 -23.10 -13.96
C ALA A 395 -5.18 -22.47 -14.90
N ASP A 396 -5.03 -21.14 -14.87
CA ASP A 396 -4.04 -20.42 -15.67
C ASP A 396 -2.59 -20.79 -15.25
N ALA A 397 -2.35 -21.00 -13.96
CA ALA A 397 -1.05 -21.46 -13.45
C ALA A 397 -0.73 -22.88 -13.88
N ALA A 398 -1.70 -23.81 -13.87
CA ALA A 398 -1.55 -25.17 -14.35
C ALA A 398 -1.29 -25.21 -15.86
N GLY A 399 -2.07 -24.48 -16.66
CA GLY A 399 -1.89 -24.41 -18.11
C GLY A 399 -0.56 -23.76 -18.53
N SER A 400 -0.04 -22.82 -17.76
CA SER A 400 1.29 -22.23 -18.00
C SER A 400 2.42 -23.20 -17.63
N GLY A 401 2.24 -24.05 -16.62
CA GLY A 401 3.16 -25.13 -16.26
C GLY A 401 3.26 -26.18 -17.35
N ASP A 402 2.12 -26.67 -17.83
CA ASP A 402 2.04 -27.66 -18.92
C ASP A 402 2.66 -27.12 -20.22
N ALA A 403 2.42 -25.85 -20.56
CA ALA A 403 3.02 -25.20 -21.74
C ALA A 403 4.54 -24.98 -21.61
N ALA A 404 5.07 -24.79 -20.40
CA ALA A 404 6.50 -24.69 -20.14
C ALA A 404 7.17 -26.08 -20.26
N GLU A 405 6.54 -27.10 -19.68
CA GLU A 405 7.01 -28.50 -19.75
C GLU A 405 6.99 -29.04 -21.20
N GLN A 406 5.94 -28.72 -21.97
CA GLN A 406 5.90 -29.08 -23.41
C GLN A 406 7.01 -28.40 -24.20
N ARG A 407 7.33 -27.11 -23.93
CA ARG A 407 8.45 -26.44 -24.60
C ARG A 407 9.82 -27.02 -24.22
N GLU A 408 9.98 -27.48 -22.98
CA GLU A 408 11.20 -28.18 -22.56
C GLU A 408 11.33 -29.55 -23.24
N LEU A 409 10.24 -30.30 -23.40
CA LEU A 409 10.20 -31.58 -24.10
C LEU A 409 10.47 -31.39 -25.60
N GLU A 410 9.83 -30.43 -26.27
CA GLU A 410 10.07 -30.10 -27.67
C GLU A 410 11.52 -29.62 -27.91
N GLY A 411 12.08 -28.87 -26.94
CA GLY A 411 13.49 -28.45 -26.96
C GLY A 411 14.47 -29.61 -26.79
N ALA A 412 14.11 -30.62 -25.99
CA ALA A 412 14.92 -31.82 -25.79
C ALA A 412 14.88 -32.73 -27.03
N GLU A 413 13.70 -32.95 -27.62
CA GLU A 413 13.54 -33.74 -28.86
C GLU A 413 14.23 -33.07 -30.06
N GLY A 414 14.20 -31.73 -30.13
CA GLY A 414 14.93 -30.96 -31.13
C GLY A 414 16.46 -31.10 -31.02
N LEU A 415 16.99 -31.28 -29.84
CA LEU A 415 18.43 -31.53 -29.61
C LEU A 415 18.84 -32.97 -29.97
N GLU A 416 18.01 -33.95 -29.72
CA GLU A 416 18.27 -35.36 -30.13
C GLU A 416 18.20 -35.53 -31.64
N SER A 417 17.36 -34.80 -32.35
CA SER A 417 17.29 -34.82 -33.81
C SER A 417 18.50 -34.22 -34.52
N PHE A 418 19.26 -33.33 -33.89
CA PHE A 418 20.50 -32.77 -34.40
C PHE A 418 21.75 -33.60 -34.04
N GLY A 419 21.66 -34.55 -33.11
CA GLY A 419 22.78 -35.43 -32.71
C GLY A 419 22.94 -36.70 -33.55
N GLY A 420 21.99 -36.99 -34.45
CA GLY A 420 21.97 -38.22 -35.26
C GLY A 420 22.51 -38.10 -36.68
N GLY A 421 23.22 -37.06 -37.01
CA GLY A 421 23.77 -36.81 -38.35
C GLY A 421 25.24 -37.25 -38.52
N GLU A 422 25.39 -38.42 -39.16
CA GLU A 422 26.53 -38.85 -39.99
C GLU A 422 27.96 -38.65 -39.48
N THR A 423 28.54 -39.75 -38.97
CA THR A 423 29.97 -40.02 -39.12
C THR A 423 30.28 -40.24 -40.61
N ALA A 424 30.61 -39.19 -41.35
CA ALA A 424 31.26 -39.30 -42.64
C ALA A 424 32.74 -39.71 -42.40
N GLU A 425 33.06 -40.98 -42.61
CA GLU A 425 34.43 -41.47 -42.87
C GLU A 425 34.97 -40.78 -44.11
N GLU A 426 35.72 -39.71 -44.02
CA GLU A 426 36.58 -39.20 -45.06
C GLU A 426 37.85 -40.06 -45.12
N SER A 427 37.87 -41.01 -46.10
CA SER A 427 39.05 -41.75 -46.51
C SER A 427 40.10 -40.78 -47.10
N TRP A 428 41.17 -40.57 -46.40
CA TRP A 428 42.33 -39.79 -46.85
C TRP A 428 43.22 -40.68 -47.72
N GLU A 429 43.31 -40.44 -49.05
CA GLU A 429 44.29 -40.98 -49.95
C GLU A 429 45.43 -40.00 -50.15
N PRO A 430 46.74 -40.41 -49.97
CA PRO A 430 47.86 -39.53 -50.20
C PRO A 430 48.24 -39.56 -51.70
N ALA A 431 48.19 -38.43 -52.39
CA ALA A 431 48.73 -38.24 -53.72
C ALA A 431 50.27 -38.31 -53.70
N ARG A 432 50.81 -39.26 -54.48
CA ARG A 432 52.24 -39.34 -54.86
C ARG A 432 52.45 -38.53 -56.12
N SER A 433 53.55 -37.85 -56.16
CA SER A 433 54.50 -37.33 -57.13
C SER A 433 54.52 -35.84 -57.25
#